data_4c59365489e968c975e8c8c4b8672b67
#
_entry.id   4c59365489e968c975e8c8c4b8672b67
#
_cell.length_a   1.000
_cell.length_b   1.000
_cell.length_c   1.000
_cell.angle_alpha   90.00
_cell.angle_beta   90.00
_cell.angle_gamma   90.00
#
_symmetry.space_group_name_H-M   'P 1'
#
loop_
_entity.id
_entity.type
_entity.pdbx_description
1 polymer ?
#
loop_
_entity_poly.entity_id
_entity_poly.type
_entity_poly.pdbx_seq_one_letter_code
_entity_poly.pdbx_strand_id
1 'polypeptide(L)'
;VSPYLFTLVLLAIMFVINGISDYVQMDDEFAYVYSLRFDMDLSFLALHRAFPAFAVWFVSIVCTLLGVVLNVGASLYHLGIRRGEEMPFVTLFDGFAFAGKIILLSIVQYIFIFLWTLLLVIPGIVAAYRYRFAMLNLCENPEIGVMEALNMSKAQTLGFKWQLFVLDLSFIGWNILVALTLGILDIWVAPYIAQTNIAFFQEIKKIKGVGFFPPRPEDDDQFRPHDPFGEDNW
;
A
#
# COMPACT_ATOMS: atom_id res chain seq x y z
N VAL A 1 17.21 4.07 7.76
CA VAL A 1 17.55 3.42 6.47
C VAL A 1 17.15 4.33 5.32
N SER A 2 17.92 4.35 4.21
CA SER A 2 17.57 5.14 3.02
C SER A 2 16.27 4.63 2.39
N PRO A 3 15.30 5.51 2.06
CA PRO A 3 14.04 5.13 1.40
C PRO A 3 14.26 4.37 0.08
N TYR A 4 15.30 4.73 -0.66
CA TYR A 4 15.63 4.08 -1.93
C TYR A 4 16.11 2.64 -1.74
N LEU A 5 16.95 2.40 -0.73
CA LEU A 5 17.43 1.05 -0.40
C LEU A 5 16.29 0.18 0.13
N PHE A 6 15.40 0.75 0.95
CA PHE A 6 14.20 0.06 1.41
C PHE A 6 13.30 -0.34 0.23
N THR A 7 13.05 0.57 -0.70
CA THR A 7 12.24 0.31 -1.90
C THR A 7 12.90 -0.76 -2.78
N LEU A 8 14.21 -0.73 -2.95
CA LEU A 8 14.95 -1.75 -3.70
C LEU A 8 14.75 -3.15 -3.08
N VAL A 9 14.85 -3.26 -1.76
CA VAL A 9 14.62 -4.53 -1.03
C VAL A 9 13.16 -4.99 -1.20
N LEU A 10 12.21 -4.07 -1.05
CA LEU A 10 10.80 -4.38 -1.25
C LEU A 10 10.52 -4.88 -2.68
N LEU A 11 11.04 -4.18 -3.70
CA LEU A 11 10.89 -4.57 -5.10
C LEU A 11 11.53 -5.94 -5.38
N ALA A 12 12.70 -6.23 -4.79
CA ALA A 12 13.35 -7.53 -4.92
C ALA A 12 12.49 -8.65 -4.30
N ILE A 13 11.92 -8.44 -3.11
CA ILE A 13 11.03 -9.40 -2.46
C ILE A 13 9.75 -9.59 -3.30
N MET A 14 9.14 -8.51 -3.77
CA MET A 14 7.94 -8.57 -4.61
C MET A 14 8.21 -9.24 -5.95
N PHE A 15 9.39 -9.02 -6.54
CA PHE A 15 9.81 -9.71 -7.75
C PHE A 15 9.89 -11.23 -7.55
N VAL A 16 10.46 -11.69 -6.43
CA VAL A 16 10.51 -13.12 -6.09
C VAL A 16 9.10 -13.69 -5.88
N ILE A 17 8.25 -13.00 -5.11
CA ILE A 17 6.88 -13.46 -4.82
C ILE A 17 6.05 -13.56 -6.11
N ASN A 18 6.10 -12.51 -6.96
CA ASN A 18 5.40 -12.51 -8.23
C ASN A 18 5.98 -13.56 -9.19
N GLY A 19 7.31 -13.71 -9.24
CA GLY A 19 7.98 -14.72 -10.04
C GLY A 19 7.57 -16.15 -9.66
N ILE A 20 7.37 -16.44 -8.37
CA ILE A 20 6.82 -17.71 -7.90
C ILE A 20 5.38 -17.88 -8.39
N SER A 21 4.54 -16.85 -8.25
CA SER A 21 3.16 -16.88 -8.68
C SER A 21 3.05 -17.08 -10.21
N ASP A 22 3.83 -16.34 -10.98
CA ASP A 22 3.86 -16.41 -12.44
C ASP A 22 4.39 -17.76 -12.93
N TYR A 23 5.44 -18.27 -12.29
CA TYR A 23 5.99 -19.60 -12.58
C TYR A 23 4.97 -20.71 -12.41
N VAL A 24 4.20 -20.67 -11.33
CA VAL A 24 3.18 -21.68 -11.01
C VAL A 24 1.97 -21.55 -11.95
N GLN A 25 1.70 -20.36 -12.51
CA GLN A 25 0.60 -20.09 -13.44
C GLN A 25 1.00 -20.23 -14.92
N MET A 26 2.29 -20.44 -15.21
CA MET A 26 2.79 -20.51 -16.59
C MET A 26 2.16 -21.68 -17.36
N ASP A 27 1.40 -21.37 -18.40
CA ASP A 27 0.82 -22.38 -19.29
C ASP A 27 1.87 -22.98 -20.22
N ASP A 28 1.64 -24.23 -20.63
CA ASP A 28 2.47 -24.93 -21.62
C ASP A 28 2.59 -24.16 -22.95
N GLU A 29 1.54 -23.44 -23.33
CA GLU A 29 1.49 -22.61 -24.51
C GLU A 29 2.49 -21.46 -24.48
N PHE A 30 2.64 -20.80 -23.31
CA PHE A 30 3.63 -19.74 -23.11
C PHE A 30 5.07 -20.28 -23.21
N ALA A 31 5.34 -21.39 -22.53
CA ALA A 31 6.66 -22.03 -22.58
C ALA A 31 7.03 -22.46 -24.02
N TYR A 32 6.04 -22.97 -24.78
CA TYR A 32 6.22 -23.37 -26.18
C TYR A 32 6.48 -22.15 -27.10
N VAL A 33 5.71 -21.07 -26.97
CA VAL A 33 5.91 -19.84 -27.76
C VAL A 33 7.27 -19.20 -27.47
N TYR A 34 7.71 -19.20 -26.19
CA TYR A 34 9.03 -18.68 -25.81
C TYR A 34 10.17 -19.54 -26.35
N SER A 35 10.04 -20.88 -26.33
CA SER A 35 11.04 -21.79 -26.89
C SER A 35 11.22 -21.58 -28.39
N LEU A 36 10.12 -21.38 -29.13
CA LEU A 36 10.16 -21.10 -30.57
C LEU A 36 10.78 -19.72 -30.90
N ARG A 37 10.59 -18.72 -30.02
CA ARG A 37 11.04 -17.37 -30.32
C ARG A 37 12.50 -17.11 -29.96
N PHE A 38 13.01 -17.80 -28.96
CA PHE A 38 14.36 -17.55 -28.43
C PHE A 38 15.33 -18.74 -28.62
N ASP A 39 14.88 -19.81 -29.27
CA ASP A 39 15.64 -21.06 -29.48
C ASP A 39 16.27 -21.59 -28.15
N MET A 40 15.53 -21.40 -27.05
CA MET A 40 15.92 -21.84 -25.72
C MET A 40 15.09 -23.04 -25.31
N ASP A 41 15.74 -24.12 -24.90
CA ASP A 41 15.04 -25.25 -24.30
C ASP A 41 14.59 -24.91 -22.87
N LEU A 42 13.31 -24.59 -22.75
CA LEU A 42 12.66 -24.29 -21.46
C LEU A 42 11.96 -25.52 -20.86
N SER A 43 12.32 -26.72 -21.31
CA SER A 43 11.73 -27.99 -20.84
C SER A 43 11.91 -28.17 -19.31
N PHE A 44 12.95 -27.57 -18.72
CA PHE A 44 13.16 -27.60 -17.27
C PHE A 44 12.09 -26.80 -16.49
N LEU A 45 11.40 -25.84 -17.13
CA LEU A 45 10.29 -25.10 -16.55
C LEU A 45 8.98 -25.91 -16.56
N ALA A 46 8.93 -27.02 -17.30
CA ALA A 46 7.74 -27.88 -17.37
C ALA A 46 7.45 -28.65 -16.05
N LEU A 47 8.18 -28.38 -14.98
CA LEU A 47 7.93 -28.97 -13.65
C LEU A 47 6.52 -28.64 -13.13
N HIS A 48 5.89 -27.57 -13.64
CA HIS A 48 4.55 -27.16 -13.25
C HIS A 48 3.44 -28.13 -13.68
N ARG A 49 3.67 -28.98 -14.70
CA ARG A 49 2.72 -30.05 -15.08
C ARG A 49 2.36 -31.02 -13.94
N ALA A 50 3.17 -31.03 -12.87
CA ALA A 50 2.92 -31.88 -11.72
C ALA A 50 1.94 -31.29 -10.71
N PHE A 51 1.59 -30.00 -10.81
CA PHE A 51 0.73 -29.35 -9.84
C PHE A 51 -0.74 -29.41 -10.24
N PRO A 52 -1.62 -29.92 -9.39
CA PRO A 52 -3.06 -29.86 -9.64
C PRO A 52 -3.56 -28.40 -9.56
N ALA A 53 -4.59 -28.07 -10.35
CA ALA A 53 -5.12 -26.71 -10.46
C ALA A 53 -5.38 -26.04 -9.11
N PHE A 54 -5.86 -26.78 -8.09
CA PHE A 54 -6.09 -26.23 -6.76
C PHE A 54 -4.81 -25.74 -6.09
N ALA A 55 -3.65 -26.40 -6.30
CA ALA A 55 -2.38 -26.00 -5.73
C ALA A 55 -1.88 -24.70 -6.39
N VAL A 56 -2.08 -24.54 -7.70
CA VAL A 56 -1.79 -23.31 -8.44
C VAL A 56 -2.58 -22.14 -7.85
N TRP A 57 -3.88 -22.29 -7.71
CA TRP A 57 -4.74 -21.27 -7.12
C TRP A 57 -4.36 -20.96 -5.66
N PHE A 58 -4.05 -21.99 -4.88
CA PHE A 58 -3.63 -21.82 -3.49
C PHE A 58 -2.34 -21.00 -3.38
N VAL A 59 -1.30 -21.33 -4.15
CA VAL A 59 -0.04 -20.59 -4.16
C VAL A 59 -0.27 -19.13 -4.59
N SER A 60 -1.04 -18.92 -5.65
CA SER A 60 -1.35 -17.56 -6.14
C SER A 60 -2.07 -16.72 -5.11
N ILE A 61 -3.05 -17.29 -4.39
CA ILE A 61 -3.75 -16.60 -3.30
C ILE A 61 -2.78 -16.26 -2.17
N VAL A 62 -1.94 -17.21 -1.75
CA VAL A 62 -0.94 -16.98 -0.69
C VAL A 62 0.03 -15.87 -1.10
N CYS A 63 0.58 -15.90 -2.32
CA CYS A 63 1.47 -14.86 -2.83
C CYS A 63 0.79 -13.48 -2.85
N THR A 64 -0.47 -13.42 -3.29
CA THR A 64 -1.25 -12.17 -3.30
C THR A 64 -1.45 -11.61 -1.89
N LEU A 65 -1.83 -12.45 -0.93
CA LEU A 65 -2.03 -12.04 0.46
C LEU A 65 -0.73 -11.57 1.10
N LEU A 66 0.38 -12.26 0.86
CA LEU A 66 1.70 -11.84 1.30
C LEU A 66 2.06 -10.46 0.72
N GLY A 67 1.83 -10.26 -0.58
CA GLY A 67 2.04 -8.97 -1.23
C GLY A 67 1.24 -7.83 -0.60
N VAL A 68 -0.04 -8.06 -0.26
CA VAL A 68 -0.88 -7.07 0.42
C VAL A 68 -0.29 -6.69 1.79
N VAL A 69 0.10 -7.67 2.60
CA VAL A 69 0.66 -7.43 3.95
C VAL A 69 1.99 -6.69 3.87
N LEU A 70 2.88 -7.06 2.93
CA LEU A 70 4.17 -6.38 2.72
C LEU A 70 3.99 -4.94 2.25
N ASN A 71 3.00 -4.65 1.39
CA ASN A 71 2.68 -3.28 0.98
C ASN A 71 2.19 -2.43 2.16
N VAL A 72 1.49 -3.02 3.13
CA VAL A 72 1.12 -2.33 4.38
C VAL A 72 2.36 -2.05 5.23
N GLY A 73 3.30 -3.00 5.35
CA GLY A 73 4.59 -2.77 5.99
C GLY A 73 5.37 -1.62 5.35
N ALA A 74 5.35 -1.54 4.01
CA ALA A 74 5.94 -0.40 3.30
C ALA A 74 5.22 0.93 3.63
N SER A 75 3.90 0.91 3.76
CA SER A 75 3.13 2.09 4.15
C SER A 75 3.48 2.55 5.57
N LEU A 76 3.66 1.61 6.51
CA LEU A 76 4.13 1.90 7.88
C LEU A 76 5.51 2.55 7.87
N TYR A 77 6.45 1.99 7.09
CA TYR A 77 7.78 2.57 6.91
C TYR A 77 7.72 4.02 6.42
N HIS A 78 6.94 4.28 5.37
CA HIS A 78 6.80 5.63 4.83
C HIS A 78 6.08 6.61 5.77
N LEU A 79 5.12 6.13 6.57
CA LEU A 79 4.45 6.92 7.62
C LEU A 79 5.44 7.30 8.73
N GLY A 80 6.26 6.34 9.20
CA GLY A 80 7.28 6.56 10.22
C GLY A 80 8.31 7.61 9.79
N ILE A 81 8.85 7.50 8.57
CA ILE A 81 9.78 8.51 8.01
C ILE A 81 9.16 9.91 8.05
N ARG A 82 7.90 10.05 7.69
CA ARG A 82 7.23 11.37 7.71
C ARG A 82 7.00 11.92 9.12
N ARG A 83 7.01 11.06 10.13
CA ARG A 83 6.99 11.47 11.54
C ARG A 83 8.38 11.81 12.08
N GLY A 84 9.44 11.61 11.27
CA GLY A 84 10.82 11.82 11.68
C GLY A 84 11.41 10.64 12.46
N GLU A 85 10.77 9.47 12.42
CA GLU A 85 11.21 8.26 13.09
C GLU A 85 12.30 7.54 12.27
N GLU A 86 13.26 6.93 12.95
CA GLU A 86 14.24 6.06 12.31
C GLU A 86 13.61 4.68 12.08
N MET A 87 13.33 4.36 10.81
CA MET A 87 12.66 3.11 10.46
C MET A 87 13.66 2.05 9.98
N PRO A 88 13.73 0.89 10.66
CA PRO A 88 14.55 -0.23 10.23
C PRO A 88 13.87 -1.03 9.09
N PHE A 89 14.61 -1.93 8.42
CA PHE A 89 14.04 -2.82 7.40
C PHE A 89 12.97 -3.76 7.93
N VAL A 90 13.07 -4.14 9.21
CA VAL A 90 12.12 -5.06 9.86
C VAL A 90 10.70 -4.53 9.84
N THR A 91 10.50 -3.21 9.79
CA THR A 91 9.18 -2.56 9.67
C THR A 91 8.36 -3.11 8.49
N LEU A 92 9.01 -3.64 7.45
CA LEU A 92 8.34 -4.32 6.34
C LEU A 92 7.42 -5.46 6.82
N PHE A 93 7.79 -6.11 7.93
CA PHE A 93 7.07 -7.24 8.49
C PHE A 93 6.09 -6.86 9.60
N ASP A 94 6.06 -5.60 10.04
CA ASP A 94 5.15 -5.16 11.11
C ASP A 94 3.67 -5.28 10.71
N GLY A 95 3.38 -5.25 9.40
CA GLY A 95 2.04 -5.54 8.87
C GLY A 95 1.50 -6.92 9.27
N PHE A 96 2.36 -7.90 9.55
CA PHE A 96 1.93 -9.23 9.97
C PHE A 96 1.27 -9.25 11.35
N ALA A 97 1.58 -8.28 12.23
CA ALA A 97 0.98 -8.18 13.56
C ALA A 97 -0.55 -8.01 13.51
N PHE A 98 -1.08 -7.40 12.44
CA PHE A 98 -2.52 -7.22 12.24
C PHE A 98 -3.00 -7.66 10.84
N ALA A 99 -2.31 -8.66 10.27
CA ALA A 99 -2.57 -9.19 8.93
C ALA A 99 -4.05 -9.58 8.70
N GLY A 100 -4.72 -10.14 9.72
CA GLY A 100 -6.13 -10.49 9.63
C GLY A 100 -7.03 -9.28 9.35
N LYS A 101 -6.78 -8.13 10.00
CA LYS A 101 -7.52 -6.88 9.74
C LYS A 101 -7.19 -6.31 8.36
N ILE A 102 -5.92 -6.38 7.93
CA ILE A 102 -5.47 -5.95 6.60
C ILE A 102 -6.21 -6.73 5.51
N ILE A 103 -6.22 -8.06 5.61
CA ILE A 103 -6.87 -8.94 4.65
C ILE A 103 -8.38 -8.67 4.62
N LEU A 104 -9.01 -8.60 5.80
CA LEU A 104 -10.44 -8.33 5.89
C LEU A 104 -10.80 -6.96 5.30
N LEU A 105 -10.02 -5.91 5.61
CA LEU A 105 -10.23 -4.57 5.04
C LEU A 105 -10.10 -4.61 3.51
N SER A 106 -9.07 -5.27 3.00
CA SER A 106 -8.85 -5.39 1.55
C SER A 106 -10.02 -6.09 0.87
N ILE A 107 -10.50 -7.21 1.42
CA ILE A 107 -11.65 -7.95 0.88
C ILE A 107 -12.90 -7.06 0.86
N VAL A 108 -13.23 -6.42 1.97
CA VAL A 108 -14.43 -5.56 2.07
C VAL A 108 -14.33 -4.38 1.11
N GLN A 109 -13.14 -3.76 1.02
CA GLN A 109 -12.89 -2.66 0.09
C GLN A 109 -13.06 -3.09 -1.36
N TYR A 110 -12.49 -4.24 -1.76
CA TYR A 110 -12.65 -4.77 -3.12
C TYR A 110 -14.10 -5.12 -3.44
N ILE A 111 -14.85 -5.72 -2.49
CA ILE A 111 -16.26 -6.02 -2.67
C ILE A 111 -17.05 -4.73 -2.93
N PHE A 112 -16.84 -3.68 -2.15
CA PHE A 112 -17.54 -2.41 -2.35
C PHE A 112 -17.18 -1.76 -3.68
N ILE A 113 -15.90 -1.72 -4.06
CA ILE A 113 -15.47 -1.17 -5.35
C ILE A 113 -16.08 -2.01 -6.50
N PHE A 114 -16.04 -3.34 -6.39
CA PHE A 114 -16.60 -4.24 -7.40
C PHE A 114 -18.09 -4.03 -7.59
N LEU A 115 -18.88 -3.95 -6.50
CA LEU A 115 -20.31 -3.69 -6.56
C LEU A 115 -20.65 -2.35 -7.26
N TRP A 116 -19.87 -1.31 -6.95
CA TRP A 116 -20.04 -0.02 -7.61
C TRP A 116 -19.61 -0.05 -9.08
N THR A 117 -18.58 -0.82 -9.42
CA THR A 117 -18.11 -1.01 -10.80
C THR A 117 -19.11 -1.82 -11.62
N LEU A 118 -19.75 -2.82 -11.00
CA LEU A 118 -20.81 -3.61 -11.64
C LEU A 118 -22.01 -2.76 -12.01
N LEU A 119 -22.34 -1.76 -11.17
CA LEU A 119 -23.43 -0.82 -11.46
C LEU A 119 -23.08 0.07 -12.67
N LEU A 120 -21.92 0.72 -12.64
CA LEU A 120 -21.33 1.52 -13.72
C LEU A 120 -19.84 1.74 -13.43
N VAL A 121 -19.01 1.83 -14.47
CA VAL A 121 -17.55 2.03 -14.33
C VAL A 121 -17.21 3.34 -13.60
N ILE A 122 -17.91 4.45 -13.91
CA ILE A 122 -17.66 5.75 -13.27
C ILE A 122 -17.90 5.73 -11.76
N PRO A 123 -19.02 5.21 -11.22
CA PRO A 123 -19.21 5.04 -9.77
C PRO A 123 -18.14 4.14 -9.14
N GLY A 124 -17.66 3.11 -9.85
CA GLY A 124 -16.57 2.26 -9.39
C GLY A 124 -15.28 3.03 -9.16
N ILE A 125 -14.89 3.89 -10.11
CA ILE A 125 -13.71 4.78 -9.97
C ILE A 125 -13.92 5.73 -8.77
N VAL A 126 -15.08 6.34 -8.63
CA VAL A 126 -15.41 7.21 -7.50
C VAL A 126 -15.34 6.46 -6.17
N ALA A 127 -15.73 5.18 -6.13
CA ALA A 127 -15.63 4.32 -4.95
C ALA A 127 -14.17 3.99 -4.62
N ALA A 128 -13.32 3.73 -5.62
CA ALA A 128 -11.89 3.51 -5.40
C ALA A 128 -11.23 4.71 -4.71
N TYR A 129 -11.51 5.94 -5.17
CA TYR A 129 -11.03 7.15 -4.50
C TYR A 129 -11.63 7.33 -3.10
N ARG A 130 -12.89 6.93 -2.89
CA ARG A 130 -13.57 7.04 -1.59
C ARG A 130 -12.90 6.22 -0.50
N TYR A 131 -12.39 5.04 -0.84
CA TYR A 131 -11.79 4.11 0.12
C TYR A 131 -10.26 4.11 0.10
N ARG A 132 -9.64 5.02 -0.65
CA ARG A 132 -8.18 5.07 -0.88
C ARG A 132 -7.35 5.10 0.41
N PHE A 133 -7.81 5.82 1.42
CA PHE A 133 -7.08 6.03 2.67
C PHE A 133 -7.46 5.06 3.80
N ALA A 134 -8.36 4.11 3.55
CA ALA A 134 -8.81 3.17 4.58
C ALA A 134 -7.64 2.36 5.16
N MET A 135 -6.74 1.90 4.29
CA MET A 135 -5.55 1.15 4.72
C MET A 135 -4.59 2.02 5.52
N LEU A 136 -4.38 3.28 5.14
CA LEU A 136 -3.52 4.21 5.89
C LEU A 136 -4.09 4.54 7.28
N ASN A 137 -5.41 4.67 7.40
CA ASN A 137 -6.07 4.83 8.71
C ASN A 137 -5.84 3.60 9.60
N LEU A 138 -5.92 2.39 9.05
CA LEU A 138 -5.63 1.15 9.78
C LEU A 138 -4.14 1.04 10.16
N CYS A 139 -3.22 1.51 9.30
CA CYS A 139 -1.79 1.57 9.61
C CYS A 139 -1.49 2.52 10.77
N GLU A 140 -2.20 3.66 10.86
CA GLU A 140 -2.00 4.62 11.95
C GLU A 140 -2.59 4.13 13.29
N ASN A 141 -3.69 3.39 13.24
CA ASN A 141 -4.29 2.78 14.41
C ASN A 141 -4.86 1.39 14.08
N PRO A 142 -4.11 0.31 14.36
CA PRO A 142 -4.57 -1.06 14.14
C PRO A 142 -5.76 -1.49 15.02
N GLU A 143 -6.10 -0.73 16.06
CA GLU A 143 -7.19 -1.07 16.98
C GLU A 143 -8.58 -0.78 16.39
N ILE A 144 -8.67 0.14 15.40
CA ILE A 144 -9.96 0.48 14.79
C ILE A 144 -10.57 -0.70 14.02
N GLY A 145 -11.89 -0.66 13.90
CA GLY A 145 -12.63 -1.62 13.09
C GLY A 145 -12.48 -1.36 11.58
N VAL A 146 -12.60 -2.42 10.78
CA VAL A 146 -12.55 -2.33 9.30
C VAL A 146 -13.57 -1.33 8.74
N MET A 147 -14.81 -1.37 9.22
CA MET A 147 -15.86 -0.44 8.78
C MET A 147 -15.59 1.00 9.21
N GLU A 148 -14.96 1.18 10.36
CA GLU A 148 -14.53 2.47 10.85
C GLU A 148 -13.44 3.07 9.96
N ALA A 149 -12.40 2.30 9.62
CA ALA A 149 -11.35 2.72 8.67
C ALA A 149 -11.92 3.15 7.32
N LEU A 150 -12.92 2.42 6.79
CA LEU A 150 -13.62 2.77 5.56
C LEU A 150 -14.44 4.06 5.69
N ASN A 151 -15.16 4.24 6.81
CA ASN A 151 -15.96 5.44 7.05
C ASN A 151 -15.06 6.68 7.25
N MET A 152 -13.93 6.54 7.93
CA MET A 152 -12.93 7.61 8.04
C MET A 152 -12.41 8.01 6.67
N SER A 153 -12.00 7.04 5.84
CA SER A 153 -11.54 7.32 4.47
C SER A 153 -12.59 8.04 3.63
N LYS A 154 -13.87 7.61 3.76
CA LYS A 154 -14.99 8.27 3.08
C LYS A 154 -15.15 9.73 3.51
N ALA A 155 -15.05 10.03 4.81
CA ALA A 155 -15.14 11.39 5.33
C ALA A 155 -13.95 12.26 4.88
N GLN A 156 -12.74 11.71 4.93
CA GLN A 156 -11.52 12.37 4.50
C GLN A 156 -11.56 12.74 3.02
N THR A 157 -11.95 11.81 2.14
CA THR A 157 -11.92 12.01 0.68
C THR A 157 -13.10 12.82 0.13
N LEU A 158 -14.10 13.12 0.97
CA LEU A 158 -15.25 13.93 0.55
C LEU A 158 -14.82 15.36 0.17
N GLY A 159 -15.04 15.73 -1.11
CA GLY A 159 -14.64 17.02 -1.68
C GLY A 159 -13.23 17.03 -2.28
N PHE A 160 -12.40 15.99 -2.07
CA PHE A 160 -11.01 15.91 -2.53
C PHE A 160 -10.77 14.87 -3.65
N LYS A 161 -11.83 14.17 -4.11
CA LYS A 161 -11.68 13.13 -5.13
C LYS A 161 -11.11 13.63 -6.45
N TRP A 162 -11.47 14.85 -6.85
CA TRP A 162 -10.93 15.47 -8.05
C TRP A 162 -9.43 15.76 -7.92
N GLN A 163 -9.00 16.29 -6.77
CA GLN A 163 -7.59 16.55 -6.51
C GLN A 163 -6.78 15.25 -6.48
N LEU A 164 -7.34 14.17 -5.91
CA LEU A 164 -6.73 12.84 -5.94
C LEU A 164 -6.61 12.30 -7.38
N PHE A 165 -7.64 12.50 -8.20
CA PHE A 165 -7.60 12.11 -9.61
C PHE A 165 -6.51 12.89 -10.38
N VAL A 166 -6.42 14.21 -10.18
CA VAL A 166 -5.39 15.06 -10.80
C VAL A 166 -3.99 14.64 -10.31
N LEU A 167 -3.85 14.29 -9.03
CA LEU A 167 -2.60 13.77 -8.49
C LEU A 167 -2.17 12.49 -9.21
N ASP A 168 -3.08 11.52 -9.36
CA ASP A 168 -2.79 10.27 -10.10
C ASP A 168 -2.46 10.54 -11.57
N LEU A 169 -3.16 11.49 -12.19
CA LEU A 169 -2.89 11.90 -13.57
C LEU A 169 -1.46 12.45 -13.72
N SER A 170 -0.97 13.18 -12.71
CA SER A 170 0.41 13.69 -12.70
C SER A 170 1.47 12.59 -12.64
N PHE A 171 1.13 11.42 -12.10
CA PHE A 171 2.03 10.27 -12.04
C PHE A 171 2.06 9.43 -13.33
N ILE A 172 1.12 9.62 -14.26
CA ILE A 172 1.08 8.84 -15.51
C ILE A 172 2.39 9.00 -16.29
N GLY A 173 2.93 10.22 -16.41
CA GLY A 173 4.19 10.46 -17.08
C GLY A 173 5.37 9.69 -16.45
N TRP A 174 5.43 9.66 -15.13
CA TRP A 174 6.44 8.89 -14.40
C TRP A 174 6.28 7.39 -14.60
N ASN A 175 5.04 6.88 -14.57
CA ASN A 175 4.77 5.46 -14.82
C ASN A 175 5.12 5.02 -16.25
N ILE A 176 4.93 5.90 -17.24
CA ILE A 176 5.39 5.65 -18.62
C ILE A 176 6.92 5.54 -18.66
N LEU A 177 7.63 6.44 -17.97
CA LEU A 177 9.10 6.38 -17.90
C LEU A 177 9.58 5.11 -17.19
N VAL A 178 8.92 4.71 -16.12
CA VAL A 178 9.19 3.42 -15.44
C VAL A 178 9.03 2.25 -16.42
N ALA A 179 7.94 2.21 -17.18
CA ALA A 179 7.70 1.17 -18.18
C ALA A 179 8.77 1.18 -19.30
N LEU A 180 9.17 2.35 -19.79
CA LEU A 180 10.23 2.47 -20.82
C LEU A 180 11.61 2.02 -20.32
N THR A 181 11.86 2.13 -19.02
CA THR A 181 13.13 1.69 -18.39
C THR A 181 13.05 0.26 -17.86
N LEU A 182 12.05 -0.53 -18.26
CA LEU A 182 11.82 -1.90 -17.78
C LEU A 182 11.77 -1.99 -16.25
N GLY A 183 11.25 -0.95 -15.59
CA GLY A 183 11.09 -0.90 -14.14
C GLY A 183 12.32 -0.38 -13.37
N ILE A 184 13.46 -0.13 -14.00
CA ILE A 184 14.66 0.35 -13.29
C ILE A 184 14.40 1.68 -12.59
N LEU A 185 13.65 2.57 -13.22
CA LEU A 185 13.33 3.88 -12.65
C LEU A 185 12.42 3.81 -11.42
N ASP A 186 11.72 2.69 -11.23
CA ASP A 186 10.76 2.50 -10.12
C ASP A 186 11.43 2.60 -8.73
N ILE A 187 12.72 2.30 -8.61
CA ILE A 187 13.50 2.46 -7.38
C ILE A 187 13.41 3.90 -6.83
N TRP A 188 13.32 4.89 -7.72
CA TRP A 188 13.21 6.31 -7.37
C TRP A 188 11.77 6.81 -7.39
N VAL A 189 10.97 6.34 -8.33
CA VAL A 189 9.59 6.80 -8.54
C VAL A 189 8.65 6.24 -7.48
N ALA A 190 8.77 4.97 -7.11
CA ALA A 190 7.90 4.37 -6.11
C ALA A 190 7.94 5.07 -4.73
N PRO A 191 9.11 5.34 -4.12
CA PRO A 191 9.15 6.06 -2.85
C PRO A 191 8.66 7.50 -2.98
N TYR A 192 8.88 8.16 -4.13
CA TYR A 192 8.35 9.49 -4.40
C TYR A 192 6.82 9.49 -4.41
N ILE A 193 6.19 8.57 -5.15
CA ILE A 193 4.74 8.43 -5.22
C ILE A 193 4.16 8.08 -3.84
N ALA A 194 4.79 7.14 -3.11
CA ALA A 194 4.36 6.75 -1.78
C ALA A 194 4.37 7.93 -0.81
N GLN A 195 5.47 8.67 -0.76
CA GLN A 195 5.60 9.85 0.11
C GLN A 195 4.61 10.96 -0.27
N THR A 196 4.36 11.17 -1.56
CA THR A 196 3.39 12.18 -2.02
C THR A 196 1.96 11.80 -1.60
N ASN A 197 1.58 10.54 -1.75
CA ASN A 197 0.26 10.05 -1.31
C ASN A 197 0.07 10.18 0.21
N ILE A 198 1.09 9.87 1.00
CA ILE A 198 1.05 10.02 2.46
C ILE A 198 1.02 11.50 2.85
N ALA A 199 1.77 12.38 2.14
CA ALA A 199 1.70 13.82 2.36
C ALA A 199 0.28 14.36 2.15
N PHE A 200 -0.33 13.95 1.06
CA PHE A 200 -1.70 14.33 0.72
C PHE A 200 -2.71 13.82 1.76
N PHE A 201 -2.55 12.57 2.21
CA PHE A 201 -3.35 11.98 3.29
C PHE A 201 -3.23 12.79 4.59
N GLN A 202 -2.02 13.15 5.01
CA GLN A 202 -1.81 13.94 6.22
C GLN A 202 -2.41 15.34 6.12
N GLU A 203 -2.32 15.97 4.95
CA GLU A 203 -2.89 17.30 4.73
C GLU A 203 -4.43 17.27 4.78
N ILE A 204 -5.06 16.28 4.13
CA ILE A 204 -6.50 16.09 4.22
C ILE A 204 -6.95 15.87 5.66
N LYS A 205 -6.22 15.08 6.44
CA LYS A 205 -6.52 14.87 7.85
C LYS A 205 -6.57 16.18 8.63
N LYS A 206 -5.58 17.04 8.43
CA LYS A 206 -5.53 18.37 9.07
C LYS A 206 -6.73 19.24 8.67
N ILE A 207 -7.02 19.31 7.37
CA ILE A 207 -8.12 20.12 6.84
C ILE A 207 -9.49 19.62 7.34
N LYS A 208 -9.69 18.30 7.39
CA LYS A 208 -10.97 17.68 7.77
C LYS A 208 -11.14 17.45 9.28
N GLY A 209 -10.04 17.48 10.04
CA GLY A 209 -10.05 17.11 11.46
C GLY A 209 -10.48 15.65 11.70
N VAL A 210 -10.32 14.77 10.71
CA VAL A 210 -10.69 13.36 10.75
C VAL A 210 -9.46 12.49 10.60
N GLY A 211 -9.15 11.71 11.62
CA GLY A 211 -7.98 10.81 11.62
C GLY A 211 -7.29 10.79 12.98
N PHE A 212 -6.17 10.08 13.04
CA PHE A 212 -5.32 10.03 14.21
C PHE A 212 -4.22 11.09 14.11
N PHE A 213 -4.11 11.91 15.12
CA PHE A 213 -3.06 12.91 15.23
C PHE A 213 -2.14 12.46 16.36
N PRO A 214 -0.82 12.35 16.14
CA PRO A 214 0.11 12.15 17.24
C PRO A 214 -0.04 13.33 18.21
N PRO A 215 0.08 13.10 19.52
CA PRO A 215 0.09 14.18 20.50
C PRO A 215 1.14 15.21 20.09
N ARG A 216 0.77 16.49 20.12
CA ARG A 216 1.73 17.56 19.86
C ARG A 216 2.75 17.58 21.00
N PRO A 217 4.03 17.86 20.70
CA PRO A 217 5.03 18.04 21.77
C PRO A 217 4.62 19.10 22.83
N GLU A 218 3.71 20.00 22.44
CA GLU A 218 3.14 21.04 23.32
C GLU A 218 2.10 20.50 24.31
N ASP A 219 1.54 19.31 24.05
CA ASP A 219 0.56 18.67 24.94
C ASP A 219 1.25 17.81 26.04
N ASP A 220 2.58 17.68 26.01
CA ASP A 220 3.37 17.12 27.12
C ASP A 220 3.36 18.14 28.28
N ASP A 221 2.69 17.79 29.38
CA ASP A 221 2.58 18.60 30.58
C ASP A 221 3.94 19.03 31.17
N GLN A 222 5.06 18.53 30.70
CA GLN A 222 6.42 18.92 31.01
C GLN A 222 6.79 20.32 30.46
N PHE A 223 6.04 20.86 29.51
CA PHE A 223 6.31 22.14 28.86
C PHE A 223 5.24 23.21 29.20
N ARG A 224 4.52 23.05 30.31
CA ARG A 224 3.81 24.23 30.89
C ARG A 224 4.87 25.23 31.30
N PRO A 225 4.92 26.42 30.69
CA PRO A 225 5.74 27.48 31.23
C PRO A 225 5.32 27.63 32.72
N HIS A 226 6.28 27.54 33.62
CA HIS A 226 6.03 27.76 35.03
C HIS A 226 5.31 29.11 35.13
N ASP A 227 4.02 29.08 35.48
CA ASP A 227 3.24 30.29 35.68
C ASP A 227 3.76 30.93 36.99
N PRO A 228 4.51 32.03 36.88
CA PRO A 228 5.07 32.68 38.06
C PRO A 228 3.99 33.31 38.95
N PHE A 229 2.71 33.26 38.50
CA PHE A 229 1.55 33.81 39.18
C PHE A 229 0.51 32.76 39.56
N GLY A 230 0.88 31.45 39.50
CA GLY A 230 -0.01 30.35 39.86
C GLY A 230 -0.63 30.54 41.25
N GLU A 231 -1.93 30.32 41.32
CA GLU A 231 -2.83 30.64 42.46
C GLU A 231 -2.55 29.86 43.76
N ASP A 232 -1.44 29.15 43.90
CA ASP A 232 -1.12 28.31 45.07
C ASP A 232 -0.36 29.05 46.20
N ASN A 233 -0.31 30.38 46.15
CA ASN A 233 0.36 31.21 47.18
C ASN A 233 -0.58 32.23 47.90
N TRP A 234 -1.79 31.77 48.27
CA TRP A 234 -2.63 32.56 49.23
C TRP A 234 -3.04 31.73 50.42
#